data_27d3bacaaca8a97fdf7ab3d734b12c85
#
_entry.id   27d3bacaaca8a97fdf7ab3d734b12c85
#
_cell.length_a   1.000
_cell.length_b   1.000
_cell.length_c   1.000
_cell.angle_alpha   90.00
_cell.angle_beta   90.00
_cell.angle_gamma   90.00
#
_symmetry.space_group_name_H-M   'P 1'
#
loop_
_entity.id
_entity.type
_entity.pdbx_description
1 polymer ?
#
loop_
_entity_poly.entity_id
_entity_poly.type
_entity_poly.pdbx_seq_one_letter_code
_entity_poly.pdbx_strand_id
1 'polypeptide(L)'
;DKLSAMAAGGNLPDIIQMDYSYLQQYQQSGQLADLSQFIDSGVIDTSKIADSVIDSGSIDGTCYALSLGSNAPMMVYDKEIVEQAGVELPEQLTIEELYDIGQTIYEKTGVKTYYDGGINMMQIIARTQGSHLFDELAAGTKTASETHFANVDKFNKAESAISPDLLAEKNPDVVETKPIIDGTTWNDFSYSNQYISIANTAGRDLGITMYPTTSDATTQPMFLKPSQFFSIAETSQNKEEAAKFLDWFTNSVECNNILLAERGIP
;
A
#
# COMPACT_ATOMS: atom_id res chain seq x y z
N ASP A 1 -20.09 6.76 2.05
CA ASP A 1 -21.43 7.34 2.35
C ASP A 1 -22.53 6.79 1.42
N LYS A 2 -22.35 6.80 0.07
CA LYS A 2 -23.40 6.31 -0.85
C LYS A 2 -23.68 4.82 -0.68
N LEU A 3 -22.62 3.99 -0.61
CA LEU A 3 -22.77 2.54 -0.44
C LEU A 3 -23.47 2.20 0.89
N SER A 4 -23.11 2.91 1.97
CA SER A 4 -23.75 2.70 3.30
C SER A 4 -25.24 3.05 3.28
N ALA A 5 -25.63 4.11 2.57
CA ALA A 5 -27.03 4.48 2.40
C ALA A 5 -27.81 3.45 1.56
N MET A 6 -27.18 2.91 0.49
CA MET A 6 -27.75 1.84 -0.33
C MET A 6 -27.91 0.55 0.48
N ALA A 7 -26.93 0.21 1.31
CA ALA A 7 -26.97 -0.95 2.20
C ALA A 7 -28.14 -0.85 3.20
N ALA A 8 -28.26 0.30 3.86
CA ALA A 8 -29.37 0.56 4.80
C ALA A 8 -30.75 0.52 4.13
N GLY A 9 -30.83 0.89 2.85
CA GLY A 9 -32.04 0.83 2.03
C GLY A 9 -32.35 -0.53 1.41
N GLY A 10 -31.46 -1.53 1.57
CA GLY A 10 -31.60 -2.86 0.94
C GLY A 10 -31.43 -2.86 -0.57
N ASN A 11 -30.78 -1.83 -1.14
CA ASN A 11 -30.61 -1.60 -2.58
C ASN A 11 -29.11 -1.60 -2.97
N LEU A 12 -28.34 -2.56 -2.48
CA LEU A 12 -26.96 -2.73 -2.90
C LEU A 12 -26.86 -3.09 -4.40
N PRO A 13 -25.84 -2.63 -5.13
CA PRO A 13 -25.57 -3.12 -6.46
C PRO A 13 -25.14 -4.59 -6.42
N ASP A 14 -25.23 -5.31 -7.53
CA ASP A 14 -24.80 -6.71 -7.61
C ASP A 14 -23.34 -6.91 -7.18
N ILE A 15 -22.46 -6.00 -7.61
CA ILE A 15 -21.03 -6.01 -7.29
C ILE A 15 -20.70 -4.77 -6.44
N ILE A 16 -19.97 -5.00 -5.36
CA ILE A 16 -19.56 -3.98 -4.39
C ILE A 16 -18.04 -3.90 -4.38
N GLN A 17 -17.49 -2.72 -4.62
CA GLN A 17 -16.06 -2.46 -4.39
C GLN A 17 -15.86 -1.91 -2.97
N MET A 18 -14.89 -2.47 -2.23
CA MET A 18 -14.58 -2.01 -0.89
C MET A 18 -13.09 -2.16 -0.54
N ASP A 19 -12.65 -1.38 0.44
CA ASP A 19 -11.36 -1.58 1.11
C ASP A 19 -11.46 -2.73 2.12
N TYR A 20 -10.33 -3.38 2.40
CA TYR A 20 -10.20 -4.46 3.39
C TYR A 20 -10.82 -4.10 4.75
N SER A 21 -10.64 -2.87 5.19
CA SER A 21 -11.15 -2.38 6.49
C SER A 21 -12.68 -2.48 6.66
N TYR A 22 -13.43 -2.57 5.56
CA TYR A 22 -14.89 -2.67 5.60
C TYR A 22 -15.42 -4.08 5.43
N LEU A 23 -14.58 -5.04 4.99
CA LEU A 23 -15.02 -6.39 4.65
C LEU A 23 -15.76 -7.07 5.81
N GLN A 24 -15.17 -7.05 7.01
CA GLN A 24 -15.75 -7.68 8.18
C GLN A 24 -17.10 -7.03 8.58
N GLN A 25 -17.23 -5.72 8.49
CA GLN A 25 -18.46 -5.01 8.82
C GLN A 25 -19.61 -5.41 7.90
N TYR A 26 -19.37 -5.47 6.59
CA TYR A 26 -20.39 -5.86 5.61
C TYR A 26 -20.74 -7.34 5.72
N GLN A 27 -19.77 -8.20 5.98
CA GLN A 27 -19.99 -9.63 6.21
C GLN A 27 -20.84 -9.86 7.46
N GLN A 28 -20.49 -9.27 8.60
CA GLN A 28 -21.26 -9.40 9.85
C GLN A 28 -22.70 -8.87 9.74
N SER A 29 -22.93 -7.93 8.85
CA SER A 29 -24.28 -7.41 8.55
C SER A 29 -25.05 -8.29 7.56
N GLY A 30 -24.50 -9.43 7.12
CA GLY A 30 -25.16 -10.35 6.19
C GLY A 30 -25.36 -9.79 4.78
N GLN A 31 -24.52 -8.85 4.35
CA GLN A 31 -24.69 -8.13 3.09
C GLN A 31 -23.87 -8.71 1.94
N LEU A 32 -22.95 -9.64 2.23
CA LEU A 32 -22.05 -10.24 1.24
C LEU A 32 -22.42 -11.70 0.99
N ALA A 33 -22.45 -12.09 -0.27
CA ALA A 33 -22.62 -13.46 -0.71
C ALA A 33 -21.34 -14.28 -0.45
N ASP A 34 -21.52 -15.57 -0.13
CA ASP A 34 -20.45 -16.56 -0.11
C ASP A 34 -19.96 -16.83 -1.54
N LEU A 35 -18.70 -16.50 -1.81
CA LEU A 35 -18.04 -16.72 -3.11
C LEU A 35 -17.45 -18.12 -3.22
N SER A 36 -17.29 -18.87 -2.13
CA SER A 36 -16.65 -20.19 -2.12
C SER A 36 -17.34 -21.14 -3.10
N GLN A 37 -18.67 -21.10 -3.19
CA GLN A 37 -19.43 -21.91 -4.14
C GLN A 37 -19.07 -21.65 -5.62
N PHE A 38 -18.72 -20.41 -5.97
CA PHE A 38 -18.30 -20.04 -7.33
C PHE A 38 -16.85 -20.44 -7.62
N ILE A 39 -16.01 -20.45 -6.59
CA ILE A 39 -14.65 -20.95 -6.65
C ILE A 39 -14.67 -22.48 -6.81
N ASP A 40 -15.42 -23.19 -5.96
CA ASP A 40 -15.54 -24.64 -5.98
C ASP A 40 -16.13 -25.19 -7.30
N SER A 41 -17.06 -24.45 -7.90
CA SER A 41 -17.65 -24.81 -9.20
C SER A 41 -16.79 -24.42 -10.41
N GLY A 42 -15.69 -23.66 -10.20
CA GLY A 42 -14.81 -23.18 -11.26
C GLY A 42 -15.37 -22.02 -12.08
N VAL A 43 -16.43 -21.35 -11.62
CA VAL A 43 -16.91 -20.08 -12.20
C VAL A 43 -15.92 -18.96 -11.96
N ILE A 44 -15.25 -19.00 -10.81
CA ILE A 44 -14.11 -18.13 -10.48
C ILE A 44 -12.86 -19.02 -10.46
N ASP A 45 -11.93 -18.81 -11.39
CA ASP A 45 -10.67 -19.55 -11.46
C ASP A 45 -9.62 -18.91 -10.54
N THR A 46 -9.32 -19.55 -9.43
CA THR A 46 -8.29 -19.13 -8.48
C THR A 46 -6.96 -19.86 -8.67
N SER A 47 -6.81 -20.71 -9.69
CA SER A 47 -5.64 -21.58 -9.88
C SER A 47 -4.31 -20.83 -10.04
N LYS A 48 -4.35 -19.55 -10.37
CA LYS A 48 -3.17 -18.67 -10.53
C LYS A 48 -3.06 -17.63 -9.42
N ILE A 49 -3.97 -17.65 -8.45
CA ILE A 49 -4.01 -16.71 -7.34
C ILE A 49 -3.42 -17.40 -6.12
N ALA A 50 -2.48 -16.78 -5.43
CA ALA A 50 -1.89 -17.35 -4.22
C ALA A 50 -2.96 -17.50 -3.11
N ASP A 51 -2.90 -18.59 -2.35
CA ASP A 51 -3.85 -18.88 -1.26
C ASP A 51 -3.95 -17.69 -0.27
N SER A 52 -2.84 -17.06 0.07
CA SER A 52 -2.81 -15.88 0.95
C SER A 52 -3.60 -14.66 0.41
N VAL A 53 -3.77 -14.56 -0.91
CA VAL A 53 -4.59 -13.50 -1.53
C VAL A 53 -6.07 -13.85 -1.39
N ILE A 54 -6.44 -15.13 -1.59
CA ILE A 54 -7.81 -15.62 -1.36
C ILE A 54 -8.18 -15.49 0.12
N ASP A 55 -7.27 -15.90 1.02
CA ASP A 55 -7.45 -15.79 2.47
C ASP A 55 -7.68 -14.34 2.91
N SER A 56 -7.08 -13.38 2.24
CA SER A 56 -7.29 -11.95 2.54
C SER A 56 -8.72 -11.47 2.33
N GLY A 57 -9.48 -12.14 1.45
CA GLY A 57 -10.91 -11.89 1.21
C GLY A 57 -11.84 -12.83 1.98
N SER A 58 -11.28 -13.68 2.86
CA SER A 58 -12.02 -14.71 3.58
C SER A 58 -12.20 -14.34 5.06
N ILE A 59 -13.32 -14.77 5.63
CA ILE A 59 -13.63 -14.65 7.06
C ILE A 59 -14.08 -16.03 7.52
N ASP A 60 -13.45 -16.55 8.57
CA ASP A 60 -13.73 -17.89 9.13
C ASP A 60 -13.71 -19.01 8.07
N GLY A 61 -12.80 -18.90 7.09
CA GLY A 61 -12.62 -19.91 6.02
C GLY A 61 -13.61 -19.80 4.86
N THR A 62 -14.51 -18.82 4.87
CA THR A 62 -15.44 -18.53 3.76
C THR A 62 -14.99 -17.30 2.99
N CYS A 63 -14.87 -17.39 1.67
CA CYS A 63 -14.50 -16.29 0.81
C CYS A 63 -15.71 -15.38 0.53
N TYR A 64 -15.59 -14.11 0.91
CA TYR A 64 -16.62 -13.08 0.67
C TYR A 64 -16.18 -12.00 -0.31
N ALA A 65 -14.90 -11.96 -0.65
CA ALA A 65 -14.37 -10.94 -1.53
C ALA A 65 -13.14 -11.44 -2.30
N LEU A 66 -12.99 -11.01 -3.54
CA LEU A 66 -11.77 -11.21 -4.32
C LEU A 66 -10.95 -9.94 -4.35
N SER A 67 -9.67 -10.05 -4.05
CA SER A 67 -8.74 -8.95 -4.23
C SER A 67 -8.58 -8.61 -5.72
N LEU A 68 -8.66 -7.32 -6.05
CA LEU A 68 -8.49 -6.82 -7.41
C LEU A 68 -7.02 -6.76 -7.84
N GLY A 69 -6.11 -7.07 -6.93
CA GLY A 69 -4.68 -7.09 -7.13
C GLY A 69 -3.93 -6.88 -5.82
N SER A 70 -2.62 -6.90 -5.90
CA SER A 70 -1.72 -6.70 -4.77
C SER A 70 -0.83 -5.48 -4.99
N ASN A 71 -0.55 -4.77 -3.91
CA ASN A 71 0.36 -3.63 -3.88
C ASN A 71 1.50 -3.92 -2.90
N ALA A 72 2.69 -3.46 -3.22
CA ALA A 72 3.82 -3.45 -2.31
C ALA A 72 4.09 -2.02 -1.81
N PRO A 73 4.46 -1.82 -0.54
CA PRO A 73 5.04 -0.54 -0.13
C PRO A 73 6.34 -0.30 -0.88
N MET A 74 6.61 0.95 -1.26
CA MET A 74 7.81 1.32 -2.00
C MET A 74 8.32 2.71 -1.59
N MET A 75 9.60 2.95 -1.77
CA MET A 75 10.16 4.29 -1.80
C MET A 75 10.34 4.71 -3.26
N VAL A 76 9.77 5.86 -3.62
CA VAL A 76 10.01 6.53 -4.90
C VAL A 76 11.15 7.52 -4.72
N TYR A 77 12.00 7.68 -5.72
CA TYR A 77 13.10 8.64 -5.66
C TYR A 77 13.35 9.35 -6.99
N ASP A 78 13.88 10.55 -6.93
CA ASP A 78 14.27 11.35 -8.09
C ASP A 78 15.67 10.95 -8.54
N LYS A 79 15.74 10.29 -9.70
CA LYS A 79 17.01 9.78 -10.24
C LYS A 79 18.02 10.88 -10.56
N GLU A 80 17.53 12.02 -11.07
CA GLU A 80 18.39 13.14 -11.43
C GLU A 80 19.05 13.75 -10.19
N ILE A 81 18.30 13.92 -9.10
CA ILE A 81 18.82 14.45 -7.85
C ILE A 81 19.85 13.50 -7.22
N VAL A 82 19.58 12.19 -7.25
CA VAL A 82 20.51 11.17 -6.74
C VAL A 82 21.80 11.16 -7.55
N GLU A 83 21.71 11.25 -8.89
CA GLU A 83 22.87 11.33 -9.77
C GLU A 83 23.66 12.63 -9.56
N GLN A 84 23.01 13.79 -9.47
CA GLN A 84 23.67 15.08 -9.19
C GLN A 84 24.44 15.07 -7.86
N ALA A 85 23.90 14.37 -6.85
CA ALA A 85 24.58 14.19 -5.57
C ALA A 85 25.77 13.21 -5.65
N GLY A 86 25.91 12.45 -6.74
CA GLY A 86 26.92 11.42 -6.90
C GLY A 86 26.73 10.25 -5.92
N VAL A 87 25.48 9.92 -5.61
CA VAL A 87 25.11 8.85 -4.69
C VAL A 87 24.62 7.64 -5.49
N GLU A 88 25.00 6.45 -5.06
CA GLU A 88 24.41 5.19 -5.50
C GLU A 88 23.49 4.65 -4.38
N LEU A 89 22.25 4.36 -4.72
CA LEU A 89 21.32 3.73 -3.77
C LEU A 89 21.54 2.22 -3.78
N PRO A 90 21.74 1.58 -2.62
CA PRO A 90 21.77 0.13 -2.53
C PRO A 90 20.39 -0.45 -2.85
N GLU A 91 20.35 -1.73 -3.23
CA GLU A 91 19.09 -2.43 -3.51
C GLU A 91 18.16 -2.39 -2.29
N GLN A 92 18.71 -2.53 -1.09
CA GLN A 92 17.99 -2.40 0.18
C GLN A 92 18.72 -1.39 1.06
N LEU A 93 18.05 -0.26 1.31
CA LEU A 93 18.51 0.76 2.25
C LEU A 93 18.22 0.35 3.70
N THR A 94 19.06 0.79 4.61
CA THR A 94 18.71 0.93 6.03
C THR A 94 18.20 2.36 6.32
N ILE A 95 17.52 2.55 7.46
CA ILE A 95 17.06 3.87 7.90
C ILE A 95 18.26 4.80 8.17
N GLU A 96 19.34 4.23 8.68
CA GLU A 96 20.59 4.94 8.90
C GLU A 96 21.21 5.42 7.58
N GLU A 97 21.28 4.55 6.56
CA GLU A 97 21.77 4.92 5.24
C GLU A 97 20.86 5.95 4.56
N LEU A 98 19.53 5.84 4.71
CA LEU A 98 18.60 6.86 4.22
C LEU A 98 18.93 8.24 4.81
N TYR A 99 19.24 8.27 6.12
CA TYR A 99 19.63 9.51 6.79
C TYR A 99 20.95 10.08 6.25
N ASP A 100 22.00 9.26 6.16
CA ASP A 100 23.34 9.69 5.74
C ASP A 100 23.36 10.09 4.26
N ILE A 101 22.68 9.34 3.42
CA ILE A 101 22.47 9.68 1.99
C ILE A 101 21.69 10.98 1.87
N GLY A 102 20.64 11.15 2.67
CA GLY A 102 19.84 12.36 2.70
C GLY A 102 20.66 13.60 3.09
N GLN A 103 21.59 13.49 4.02
CA GLN A 103 22.52 14.57 4.33
C GLN A 103 23.42 14.91 3.14
N THR A 104 23.99 13.89 2.49
CA THR A 104 24.84 14.06 1.30
C THR A 104 24.09 14.73 0.16
N ILE A 105 22.85 14.32 -0.10
CA ILE A 105 22.00 14.92 -1.14
C ILE A 105 21.72 16.38 -0.79
N TYR A 106 21.34 16.67 0.44
CA TYR A 106 21.04 18.03 0.88
C TYR A 106 22.26 18.95 0.76
N GLU A 107 23.44 18.53 1.18
CA GLU A 107 24.70 19.30 1.05
C GLU A 107 25.03 19.64 -0.41
N LYS A 108 24.72 18.74 -1.34
CA LYS A 108 25.04 18.90 -2.75
C LYS A 108 23.99 19.63 -3.58
N THR A 109 22.72 19.44 -3.25
CA THR A 109 21.60 19.88 -4.08
C THR A 109 20.65 20.82 -3.38
N GLY A 110 20.64 20.87 -2.03
CA GLY A 110 19.65 21.57 -1.23
C GLY A 110 18.30 20.88 -1.12
N VAL A 111 18.13 19.71 -1.76
CA VAL A 111 16.86 18.96 -1.76
C VAL A 111 16.76 18.12 -0.50
N LYS A 112 15.59 18.11 0.13
CA LYS A 112 15.35 17.48 1.43
C LYS A 112 14.96 16.01 1.33
N THR A 113 15.14 15.29 2.43
CA THR A 113 14.70 13.90 2.59
C THR A 113 13.34 13.86 3.27
N TYR A 114 12.44 13.01 2.78
CA TYR A 114 11.23 12.65 3.48
C TYR A 114 11.44 11.33 4.23
N TYR A 115 11.10 11.30 5.51
CA TYR A 115 10.98 10.08 6.31
C TYR A 115 9.49 9.83 6.59
N ASP A 116 9.00 8.61 6.31
CA ASP A 116 7.61 8.25 6.59
C ASP A 116 7.38 8.16 8.10
N GLY A 117 6.77 9.20 8.66
CA GLY A 117 6.37 9.27 10.06
C GLY A 117 5.11 8.46 10.39
N GLY A 118 4.54 7.75 9.42
CA GLY A 118 3.27 7.04 9.54
C GLY A 118 3.39 5.59 9.99
N ILE A 119 2.23 4.94 10.07
CA ILE A 119 2.09 3.56 10.55
C ILE A 119 2.77 2.54 9.63
N ASN A 120 2.93 2.86 8.33
CA ASN A 120 3.57 1.94 7.39
C ASN A 120 5.03 1.69 7.77
N MET A 121 5.79 2.73 8.10
CA MET A 121 7.16 2.58 8.56
C MET A 121 7.24 1.81 9.89
N MET A 122 6.31 2.02 10.83
CA MET A 122 6.25 1.21 12.05
C MET A 122 6.02 -0.28 11.74
N GLN A 123 5.13 -0.60 10.78
CA GLN A 123 4.90 -1.99 10.34
C GLN A 123 6.15 -2.58 9.69
N ILE A 124 6.86 -1.81 8.86
CA ILE A 124 8.14 -2.23 8.28
C ILE A 124 9.15 -2.55 9.39
N ILE A 125 9.32 -1.65 10.37
CA ILE A 125 10.25 -1.85 11.49
C ILE A 125 9.90 -3.12 12.28
N ALA A 126 8.63 -3.35 12.63
CA ALA A 126 8.22 -4.58 13.31
C ALA A 126 8.59 -5.83 12.49
N ARG A 127 8.31 -5.82 11.19
CA ARG A 127 8.61 -6.93 10.28
C ARG A 127 10.12 -7.18 10.14
N THR A 128 10.97 -6.15 10.19
CA THR A 128 12.43 -6.36 10.14
C THR A 128 12.94 -7.23 11.27
N GLN A 129 12.22 -7.28 12.38
CA GLN A 129 12.55 -8.09 13.57
C GLN A 129 11.71 -9.37 13.66
N GLY A 130 10.96 -9.73 12.60
CA GLY A 130 10.17 -10.96 12.55
C GLY A 130 8.88 -10.90 13.38
N SER A 131 8.40 -9.68 13.71
CA SER A 131 7.15 -9.46 14.43
C SER A 131 6.11 -8.73 13.59
N HIS A 132 4.90 -8.53 14.15
CA HIS A 132 3.86 -7.71 13.57
C HIS A 132 3.48 -6.58 14.53
N LEU A 133 3.36 -5.36 14.03
CA LEU A 133 3.09 -4.17 14.86
C LEU A 133 1.88 -4.34 15.78
N PHE A 134 0.78 -4.86 15.25
CA PHE A 134 -0.46 -5.01 16.04
C PHE A 134 -0.34 -6.10 17.10
N ASP A 135 0.44 -7.15 16.85
CA ASP A 135 0.71 -8.19 17.86
C ASP A 135 1.61 -7.63 18.97
N GLU A 136 2.61 -6.83 18.64
CA GLU A 136 3.42 -6.11 19.63
C GLU A 136 2.55 -5.21 20.52
N LEU A 137 1.69 -4.40 19.91
CA LEU A 137 0.81 -3.50 20.65
C LEU A 137 -0.17 -4.26 21.54
N ALA A 138 -0.73 -5.37 21.07
CA ALA A 138 -1.62 -6.23 21.87
C ALA A 138 -0.89 -6.89 23.05
N ALA A 139 0.38 -7.24 22.86
CA ALA A 139 1.24 -7.80 23.92
C ALA A 139 1.80 -6.73 24.89
N GLY A 140 1.58 -5.44 24.60
CA GLY A 140 2.16 -4.32 25.34
C GLY A 140 3.65 -4.09 25.07
N THR A 141 4.17 -4.70 24.00
CA THR A 141 5.54 -4.48 23.51
C THR A 141 5.58 -3.19 22.68
N LYS A 142 6.68 -2.45 22.75
CA LYS A 142 6.80 -1.13 22.10
C LYS A 142 8.03 -1.00 21.21
N THR A 143 8.75 -2.08 20.93
CA THR A 143 10.05 -2.05 20.25
C THR A 143 10.00 -1.34 18.91
N ALA A 144 9.08 -1.72 18.04
CA ALA A 144 8.93 -1.08 16.73
C ALA A 144 8.50 0.40 16.85
N SER A 145 7.58 0.70 17.77
CA SER A 145 7.11 2.07 18.01
C SER A 145 8.20 2.97 18.56
N GLU A 146 8.98 2.50 19.55
CA GLU A 146 10.08 3.26 20.13
C GLU A 146 11.18 3.52 19.10
N THR A 147 11.57 2.52 18.31
CA THR A 147 12.52 2.67 17.21
C THR A 147 12.01 3.66 16.16
N HIS A 148 10.73 3.56 15.77
CA HIS A 148 10.13 4.48 14.80
C HIS A 148 10.14 5.93 15.28
N PHE A 149 9.66 6.20 16.49
CA PHE A 149 9.60 7.57 17.02
C PHE A 149 10.98 8.15 17.30
N ALA A 150 11.98 7.34 17.64
CA ALA A 150 13.37 7.80 17.73
C ALA A 150 13.89 8.28 16.35
N ASN A 151 13.56 7.57 15.27
CA ASN A 151 13.90 7.99 13.91
C ASN A 151 13.11 9.24 13.48
N VAL A 152 11.80 9.31 13.77
CA VAL A 152 11.00 10.53 13.51
C VAL A 152 11.65 11.75 14.18
N ASP A 153 12.04 11.64 15.44
CA ASP A 153 12.72 12.72 16.18
C ASP A 153 14.07 13.09 15.53
N LYS A 154 14.86 12.07 15.11
CA LYS A 154 16.15 12.26 14.42
C LYS A 154 15.98 13.04 13.11
N PHE A 155 15.04 12.63 12.26
CA PHE A 155 14.79 13.29 10.97
C PHE A 155 14.19 14.68 11.15
N ASN A 156 13.26 14.88 12.08
CA ASN A 156 12.66 16.17 12.35
C ASN A 156 13.65 17.24 12.85
N LYS A 157 14.75 16.83 13.46
CA LYS A 157 15.84 17.70 13.90
C LYS A 157 16.88 17.98 12.83
N ALA A 158 16.87 17.22 11.73
CA ALA A 158 17.85 17.34 10.67
C ALA A 158 17.44 18.45 9.67
N GLU A 159 18.35 19.37 9.37
CA GLU A 159 18.12 20.38 8.33
C GLU A 159 17.95 19.75 6.94
N SER A 160 18.58 18.59 6.71
CA SER A 160 18.50 17.80 5.48
C SER A 160 17.16 17.08 5.29
N ALA A 161 16.28 17.07 6.29
CA ALA A 161 14.95 16.48 6.18
C ALA A 161 13.86 17.57 6.06
N ILE A 162 12.71 17.18 5.50
CA ILE A 162 11.55 18.07 5.44
C ILE A 162 11.02 18.28 6.87
N SER A 163 10.78 19.53 7.24
CA SER A 163 10.23 19.86 8.55
C SER A 163 8.75 19.46 8.66
N PRO A 164 8.25 19.16 9.88
CA PRO A 164 6.83 18.86 10.08
C PRO A 164 5.89 19.96 9.58
N ASP A 165 6.25 21.23 9.75
CA ASP A 165 5.44 22.36 9.30
C ASP A 165 5.32 22.38 7.77
N LEU A 166 6.45 22.23 7.06
CA LEU A 166 6.46 22.19 5.60
C LEU A 166 5.75 20.94 5.07
N LEU A 167 5.90 19.79 5.74
CA LEU A 167 5.20 18.56 5.38
C LEU A 167 3.68 18.72 5.54
N ALA A 168 3.22 19.39 6.59
CA ALA A 168 1.80 19.65 6.82
C ALA A 168 1.20 20.56 5.73
N GLU A 169 1.97 21.52 5.21
CA GLU A 169 1.56 22.36 4.08
C GLU A 169 1.45 21.58 2.78
N LYS A 170 2.28 20.55 2.59
CA LYS A 170 2.37 19.76 1.34
C LYS A 170 1.33 18.64 1.23
N ASN A 171 0.77 18.14 2.32
CA ASN A 171 -0.17 17.03 2.37
C ASN A 171 0.30 15.77 1.58
N PRO A 172 1.15 14.93 2.16
CA PRO A 172 1.74 13.76 1.47
C PRO A 172 0.73 12.68 1.08
N ASP A 173 -0.51 12.74 1.56
CA ASP A 173 -1.57 11.78 1.23
C ASP A 173 -2.24 12.07 -0.12
N VAL A 174 -2.03 13.26 -0.69
CA VAL A 174 -2.59 13.68 -1.98
C VAL A 174 -1.47 13.76 -3.00
N VAL A 175 -1.59 13.01 -4.11
CA VAL A 175 -0.51 12.86 -5.10
C VAL A 175 0.01 14.22 -5.59
N GLU A 176 -0.90 15.13 -5.97
CA GLU A 176 -0.56 16.42 -6.55
C GLU A 176 0.22 17.34 -5.59
N THR A 177 0.12 17.09 -4.30
CA THR A 177 0.75 17.92 -3.25
C THR A 177 1.88 17.21 -2.51
N LYS A 178 2.23 15.99 -2.90
CA LYS A 178 3.38 15.28 -2.32
C LYS A 178 4.67 16.09 -2.49
N PRO A 179 5.55 16.13 -1.48
CA PRO A 179 6.79 16.91 -1.54
C PRO A 179 7.72 16.58 -2.70
N ILE A 180 7.69 15.33 -3.19
CA ILE A 180 8.48 14.91 -4.35
C ILE A 180 7.98 15.56 -5.64
N ILE A 181 6.70 15.92 -5.76
CA ILE A 181 6.10 16.45 -7.00
C ILE A 181 6.75 17.78 -7.42
N ASP A 182 6.99 18.65 -6.49
CA ASP A 182 7.61 19.96 -6.78
C ASP A 182 9.12 20.00 -6.48
N GLY A 183 9.73 18.86 -6.17
CA GLY A 183 11.15 18.75 -5.89
C GLY A 183 11.56 19.24 -4.50
N THR A 184 10.62 19.42 -3.56
CA THR A 184 10.94 19.72 -2.16
C THR A 184 11.72 18.57 -1.52
N THR A 185 11.37 17.33 -1.85
CA THR A 185 12.10 16.13 -1.42
C THR A 185 12.58 15.32 -2.62
N TRP A 186 13.69 14.58 -2.43
CA TRP A 186 14.22 13.67 -3.43
C TRP A 186 13.55 12.29 -3.39
N ASN A 187 12.84 11.97 -2.32
CA ASN A 187 12.16 10.69 -2.12
C ASN A 187 10.74 10.87 -1.58
N ASP A 188 9.92 9.85 -1.75
CA ASP A 188 8.57 9.71 -1.20
C ASP A 188 8.31 8.24 -0.84
N PHE A 189 7.36 8.00 0.06
CA PHE A 189 6.90 6.67 0.43
C PHE A 189 5.45 6.47 0.00
N SER A 190 5.20 5.39 -0.71
CA SER A 190 3.91 5.12 -1.35
C SER A 190 3.69 3.61 -1.55
N TYR A 191 2.60 3.25 -2.18
CA TYR A 191 2.35 1.89 -2.66
C TYR A 191 2.54 1.81 -4.19
N SER A 192 2.91 0.62 -4.68
CA SER A 192 3.27 0.38 -6.08
C SER A 192 2.24 0.85 -7.11
N ASN A 193 0.94 0.80 -6.78
CA ASN A 193 -0.12 1.30 -7.66
C ASN A 193 -0.12 2.83 -7.85
N GLN A 194 0.55 3.57 -6.98
CA GLN A 194 0.61 5.04 -7.05
C GLN A 194 1.77 5.54 -7.93
N TYR A 195 2.73 4.68 -8.27
CA TYR A 195 3.94 5.08 -9.00
C TYR A 195 3.65 5.83 -10.29
N ILE A 196 2.77 5.29 -11.15
CA ILE A 196 2.45 5.90 -12.44
C ILE A 196 1.86 7.30 -12.26
N SER A 197 0.95 7.46 -11.31
CA SER A 197 0.34 8.76 -11.02
C SER A 197 1.38 9.76 -10.48
N ILE A 198 2.26 9.34 -9.57
CA ILE A 198 3.34 10.17 -9.03
C ILE A 198 4.30 10.59 -10.14
N ALA A 199 4.80 9.66 -10.95
CA ALA A 199 5.75 9.93 -12.03
C ALA A 199 5.15 10.88 -13.09
N ASN A 200 3.91 10.64 -13.51
CA ASN A 200 3.21 11.50 -14.46
C ASN A 200 3.00 12.92 -13.92
N THR A 201 2.60 13.05 -12.64
CA THR A 201 2.35 14.35 -12.01
C THR A 201 3.67 15.11 -11.80
N ALA A 202 4.74 14.42 -11.41
CA ALA A 202 6.06 15.02 -11.26
C ALA A 202 6.67 15.44 -12.61
N GLY A 203 6.32 14.75 -13.69
CA GLY A 203 6.88 15.00 -15.04
C GLY A 203 8.39 14.74 -15.11
N ARG A 204 8.93 13.87 -14.26
CA ARG A 204 10.36 13.54 -14.15
C ARG A 204 10.57 12.03 -14.15
N ASP A 205 11.79 11.58 -14.47
CA ASP A 205 12.16 10.17 -14.39
C ASP A 205 12.45 9.77 -12.95
N LEU A 206 11.45 9.15 -12.32
CA LEU A 206 11.53 8.66 -10.95
C LEU A 206 11.95 7.18 -10.95
N GLY A 207 12.68 6.79 -9.92
CA GLY A 207 12.99 5.40 -9.61
C GLY A 207 12.14 4.86 -8.47
N ILE A 208 12.13 3.55 -8.32
CA ILE A 208 11.53 2.85 -7.18
C ILE A 208 12.56 1.96 -6.51
N THR A 209 12.45 1.83 -5.20
CA THR A 209 13.20 0.87 -4.39
C THR A 209 12.37 0.42 -3.20
N MET A 210 12.87 -0.54 -2.44
CA MET A 210 12.20 -1.04 -1.24
C MET A 210 12.18 0.00 -0.12
N TYR A 211 11.25 -0.11 0.82
CA TYR A 211 11.30 0.64 2.07
C TYR A 211 12.61 0.34 2.80
N PRO A 212 13.21 1.34 3.48
CA PRO A 212 14.40 1.12 4.27
C PRO A 212 14.10 0.21 5.47
N THR A 213 15.06 -0.65 5.80
CA THR A 213 15.01 -1.54 6.96
C THR A 213 15.78 -0.94 8.14
N THR A 214 15.73 -1.58 9.29
CA THR A 214 16.70 -1.32 10.37
C THR A 214 18.02 -2.03 10.06
N SER A 215 19.13 -1.51 10.56
CA SER A 215 20.47 -2.11 10.37
C SER A 215 20.62 -3.49 11.04
N ASP A 216 19.78 -3.81 12.02
CA ASP A 216 19.71 -5.08 12.72
C ASP A 216 18.60 -6.03 12.18
N ALA A 217 18.09 -5.78 10.97
CA ALA A 217 17.03 -6.56 10.36
C ALA A 217 17.37 -8.06 10.30
N THR A 218 16.47 -8.88 10.79
CA THR A 218 16.60 -10.35 10.80
C THR A 218 15.75 -11.02 9.72
N THR A 219 14.76 -10.28 9.17
CA THR A 219 13.85 -10.76 8.14
C THR A 219 13.61 -9.70 7.08
N GLN A 220 13.15 -10.12 5.89
CA GLN A 220 12.71 -9.21 4.84
C GLN A 220 11.36 -8.58 5.24
N PRO A 221 11.28 -7.24 5.35
CA PRO A 221 10.09 -6.57 5.88
C PRO A 221 8.99 -6.34 4.85
N MET A 222 9.30 -6.50 3.57
CA MET A 222 8.36 -6.21 2.50
C MET A 222 7.16 -7.15 2.54
N PHE A 223 6.00 -6.65 2.20
CA PHE A 223 4.75 -7.41 2.18
C PHE A 223 3.88 -7.01 0.99
N LEU A 224 2.99 -7.90 0.61
CA LEU A 224 1.92 -7.59 -0.33
C LEU A 224 0.68 -7.17 0.46
N LYS A 225 0.13 -6.04 0.09
CA LYS A 225 -1.16 -5.55 0.60
C LYS A 225 -2.21 -5.78 -0.48
N PRO A 226 -3.34 -6.41 -0.16
CA PRO A 226 -4.49 -6.41 -1.08
C PRO A 226 -4.85 -4.97 -1.47
N SER A 227 -5.18 -4.74 -2.74
CA SER A 227 -5.55 -3.40 -3.21
C SER A 227 -6.96 -3.02 -2.72
N GLN A 228 -7.94 -3.29 -3.55
CA GLN A 228 -9.37 -3.20 -3.23
C GLN A 228 -9.98 -4.58 -3.44
N PHE A 229 -11.18 -4.79 -2.96
CA PHE A 229 -11.92 -6.02 -3.12
C PHE A 229 -13.19 -5.80 -3.93
N PHE A 230 -13.55 -6.80 -4.72
CA PHE A 230 -14.92 -6.99 -5.19
C PHE A 230 -15.62 -8.07 -4.39
N SER A 231 -16.83 -7.76 -3.96
CA SER A 231 -17.78 -8.67 -3.33
C SER A 231 -19.08 -8.69 -4.13
N ILE A 232 -19.87 -9.73 -3.96
CA ILE A 232 -21.22 -9.82 -4.52
C ILE A 232 -22.22 -9.55 -3.38
N ALA A 233 -23.22 -8.71 -3.62
CA ALA A 233 -24.25 -8.46 -2.64
C ALA A 233 -25.09 -9.73 -2.37
N GLU A 234 -25.38 -10.02 -1.11
CA GLU A 234 -26.23 -11.18 -0.77
C GLU A 234 -27.63 -11.08 -1.40
N THR A 235 -28.14 -9.87 -1.58
CA THR A 235 -29.45 -9.61 -2.20
C THR A 235 -29.45 -9.68 -3.73
N SER A 236 -28.28 -9.83 -4.37
CA SER A 236 -28.15 -9.91 -5.83
C SER A 236 -28.96 -11.09 -6.40
N GLN A 237 -29.71 -10.83 -7.46
CA GLN A 237 -30.41 -11.85 -8.25
C GLN A 237 -29.57 -12.38 -9.41
N ASN A 238 -28.35 -11.79 -9.62
CA ASN A 238 -27.45 -12.06 -10.74
C ASN A 238 -26.07 -12.55 -10.21
N LYS A 239 -26.07 -13.33 -9.12
CA LYS A 239 -24.82 -13.72 -8.41
C LYS A 239 -23.84 -14.48 -9.33
N GLU A 240 -24.36 -15.35 -10.22
CA GLU A 240 -23.52 -16.13 -11.13
C GLU A 240 -22.87 -15.23 -12.22
N GLU A 241 -23.63 -14.30 -12.80
CA GLU A 241 -23.09 -13.34 -13.76
C GLU A 241 -22.11 -12.38 -13.12
N ALA A 242 -22.38 -11.97 -11.88
CA ALA A 242 -21.45 -11.18 -11.09
C ALA A 242 -20.15 -11.95 -10.82
N ALA A 243 -20.22 -13.24 -10.48
CA ALA A 243 -19.05 -14.09 -10.28
C ALA A 243 -18.23 -14.25 -11.58
N LYS A 244 -18.86 -14.43 -12.73
CA LYS A 244 -18.18 -14.44 -14.04
C LYS A 244 -17.47 -13.11 -14.34
N PHE A 245 -18.07 -11.98 -13.94
CA PHE A 245 -17.43 -10.68 -14.07
C PHE A 245 -16.20 -10.57 -13.15
N LEU A 246 -16.28 -11.03 -11.91
CA LEU A 246 -15.15 -11.04 -10.99
C LEU A 246 -13.99 -11.87 -11.56
N ASP A 247 -14.28 -13.06 -12.09
CA ASP A 247 -13.30 -13.92 -12.75
C ASP A 247 -12.64 -13.20 -13.94
N TRP A 248 -13.45 -12.62 -14.84
CA TRP A 248 -12.92 -11.89 -15.98
C TRP A 248 -12.06 -10.69 -15.55
N PHE A 249 -12.48 -9.96 -14.54
CA PHE A 249 -11.75 -8.78 -14.05
C PHE A 249 -10.36 -9.15 -13.49
N THR A 250 -10.27 -10.25 -12.76
CA THR A 250 -9.01 -10.68 -12.13
C THR A 250 -8.10 -11.45 -13.08
N ASN A 251 -8.66 -12.29 -13.96
CA ASN A 251 -7.90 -13.23 -14.80
C ASN A 251 -7.69 -12.78 -16.25
N SER A 252 -8.44 -11.80 -16.76
CA SER A 252 -8.34 -11.38 -18.15
C SER A 252 -7.13 -10.50 -18.40
N VAL A 253 -6.25 -10.94 -19.29
CA VAL A 253 -5.11 -10.13 -19.79
C VAL A 253 -5.60 -8.84 -20.45
N GLU A 254 -6.72 -8.88 -21.19
CA GLU A 254 -7.32 -7.71 -21.83
C GLU A 254 -7.73 -6.67 -20.78
N CYS A 255 -8.44 -7.08 -19.74
CA CYS A 255 -8.83 -6.21 -18.64
C CYS A 255 -7.60 -5.57 -17.95
N ASN A 256 -6.60 -6.38 -17.64
CA ASN A 256 -5.40 -5.91 -16.98
C ASN A 256 -4.55 -4.96 -17.84
N ASN A 257 -4.53 -5.16 -19.15
CA ASN A 257 -3.92 -4.22 -20.09
C ASN A 257 -4.63 -2.85 -20.15
N ILE A 258 -5.93 -2.80 -19.86
CA ILE A 258 -6.68 -1.54 -19.76
C ILE A 258 -6.41 -0.86 -18.43
N LEU A 259 -6.34 -1.64 -17.35
CA LEU A 259 -6.16 -1.13 -15.98
C LEU A 259 -4.75 -0.61 -15.69
N LEU A 260 -3.72 -1.09 -16.44
CA LEU A 260 -2.31 -0.66 -16.30
C LEU A 260 -1.80 -0.67 -14.85
N ALA A 261 -2.22 -1.65 -14.06
CA ALA A 261 -1.88 -1.82 -12.64
C ALA A 261 -2.39 -0.69 -11.69
N GLU A 262 -3.24 0.24 -12.15
CA GLU A 262 -3.84 1.28 -11.29
C GLU A 262 -4.65 0.71 -10.13
N ARG A 263 -5.07 -0.54 -10.22
CA ARG A 263 -5.80 -1.28 -9.17
C ARG A 263 -4.94 -2.31 -8.44
N GLY A 264 -3.63 -2.26 -8.60
CA GLY A 264 -2.69 -3.30 -8.18
C GLY A 264 -2.43 -4.31 -9.29
N ILE A 265 -1.52 -5.25 -9.02
CA ILE A 265 -1.18 -6.34 -9.94
C ILE A 265 -1.96 -7.58 -9.46
N PRO A 266 -2.82 -8.16 -10.29
CA PRO A 266 -3.58 -9.36 -9.93
C PRO A 266 -2.70 -10.59 -9.75
#